data_0f0fbd774d38f0a315f5e2d7dd9e2930
#
_entry.id   0f0fbd774d38f0a315f5e2d7dd9e2930
#
_cell.length_a   1.000
_cell.length_b   1.000
_cell.length_c   1.000
_cell.angle_alpha   90.00
_cell.angle_beta   90.00
_cell.angle_gamma   90.00
#
_symmetry.space_group_name_H-M   'P 1'
#
loop_
_entity.id
_entity.type
_entity.pdbx_description
1 polymer ?
#
loop_
_entity_poly.entity_id
_entity_poly.type
_entity_poly.pdbx_seq_one_letter_code
_entity_poly.pdbx_strand_id
1 'polypeptide(L)'
;MALAVLFALGSQTLSAQNPELDKYFSQNIGLSQSQIAAIRNGQPVTKALASRTPAEVFLFGAVFVHAALEKYVEFAHDYNRLRKQPGNLALGVFSNPPTLADLKGFTFDNDDIKALKSCKPGNCLIQIPEGSIEELQKSVNWSAPDVSDQVNQQLQKAALQRLLAYQRDGNRALGVYVDKPTPTDVSKQFAYMVGYSKALPEYLPDFYRYLLDYPQGKPANVENSFYWARVKFGLKPTLRVVHVLTMSGNPGDPIAYAIAEKQLYSSHYFETALDLTFCVRDTTDPKQLGFYLIMVMGSEQAGLTGAKGSIVRRTAVGRSVSNLQAGLTTIKNTLEAGR
;
A
#
# COMPACT_ATOMS: atom_id res chain seq x y z
N MET A 1 -8.22 -60.94 -37.13
CA MET A 1 -7.81 -59.52 -37.10
C MET A 1 -8.17 -58.97 -35.73
N ALA A 2 -7.20 -58.84 -34.80
CA ALA A 2 -7.40 -58.31 -33.48
C ALA A 2 -6.91 -56.84 -33.45
N LEU A 3 -7.84 -55.92 -33.14
CA LEU A 3 -7.57 -54.47 -33.09
C LEU A 3 -7.04 -54.13 -31.70
N ALA A 4 -5.75 -53.82 -31.56
CA ALA A 4 -5.15 -53.37 -30.31
C ALA A 4 -5.46 -51.89 -30.17
N VAL A 5 -6.28 -51.49 -29.14
CA VAL A 5 -6.51 -50.12 -28.74
C VAL A 5 -5.38 -49.74 -27.80
N LEU A 6 -4.48 -48.89 -28.24
CA LEU A 6 -3.47 -48.23 -27.42
C LEU A 6 -4.13 -47.11 -26.62
N PHE A 7 -4.32 -47.31 -25.31
CA PHE A 7 -4.61 -46.23 -24.37
C PHE A 7 -3.31 -45.45 -24.13
N ALA A 8 -3.23 -44.24 -24.67
CA ALA A 8 -2.24 -43.27 -24.28
C ALA A 8 -2.60 -42.71 -22.89
N LEU A 9 -1.93 -43.25 -21.86
CA LEU A 9 -1.93 -42.66 -20.52
C LEU A 9 -1.18 -41.32 -20.61
N GLY A 10 -1.93 -40.25 -20.73
CA GLY A 10 -1.41 -38.90 -20.55
C GLY A 10 -0.89 -38.79 -19.12
N SER A 11 0.42 -38.75 -18.95
CA SER A 11 1.08 -38.41 -17.69
C SER A 11 0.69 -36.99 -17.32
N GLN A 12 -0.34 -36.83 -16.50
CA GLN A 12 -0.56 -35.57 -15.79
C GLN A 12 0.64 -35.43 -14.84
N THR A 13 1.57 -34.56 -15.17
CA THR A 13 2.58 -34.08 -14.25
C THR A 13 1.82 -33.41 -13.10
N LEU A 14 1.68 -34.12 -11.97
CA LEU A 14 1.28 -33.52 -10.71
C LEU A 14 2.29 -32.40 -10.45
N SER A 15 1.88 -31.16 -10.68
CA SER A 15 2.65 -30.00 -10.24
C SER A 15 2.88 -30.15 -8.75
N ALA A 16 4.14 -30.17 -8.32
CA ALA A 16 4.48 -30.25 -6.93
C ALA A 16 3.75 -29.12 -6.17
N GLN A 17 3.16 -29.46 -5.03
CA GLN A 17 2.34 -28.52 -4.27
C GLN A 17 3.21 -27.88 -3.18
N ASN A 18 3.05 -26.57 -2.96
CA ASN A 18 3.54 -25.88 -1.76
C ASN A 18 2.42 -25.91 -0.71
N PRO A 19 2.39 -26.87 0.23
CA PRO A 19 1.23 -27.10 1.11
C PRO A 19 0.89 -25.91 1.99
N GLU A 20 1.89 -25.17 2.47
CA GLU A 20 1.69 -23.99 3.33
C GLU A 20 1.08 -22.82 2.54
N LEU A 21 1.56 -22.59 1.32
CA LEU A 21 1.02 -21.54 0.46
C LEU A 21 -0.41 -21.90 0.01
N ASP A 22 -0.67 -23.16 -0.30
CA ASP A 22 -2.02 -23.64 -0.64
C ASP A 22 -2.99 -23.51 0.52
N LYS A 23 -2.55 -23.82 1.73
CA LYS A 23 -3.31 -23.62 2.96
C LYS A 23 -3.61 -22.14 3.16
N TYR A 24 -2.63 -21.25 2.98
CA TYR A 24 -2.83 -19.81 3.04
C TYR A 24 -3.88 -19.35 2.02
N PHE A 25 -3.75 -19.72 0.76
CA PHE A 25 -4.69 -19.35 -0.28
C PHE A 25 -6.11 -19.89 -0.04
N SER A 26 -6.23 -21.15 0.37
CA SER A 26 -7.55 -21.76 0.56
C SER A 26 -8.21 -21.37 1.88
N GLN A 27 -7.49 -21.38 2.99
CA GLN A 27 -8.06 -21.19 4.32
C GLN A 27 -8.08 -19.73 4.78
N ASN A 28 -7.00 -18.97 4.52
CA ASN A 28 -6.91 -17.57 4.95
C ASN A 28 -7.57 -16.62 3.95
N ILE A 29 -7.38 -16.85 2.65
CA ILE A 29 -7.93 -16.00 1.59
C ILE A 29 -9.27 -16.54 1.07
N GLY A 30 -9.51 -17.84 1.17
CA GLY A 30 -10.72 -18.51 0.68
C GLY A 30 -10.77 -18.57 -0.85
N LEU A 31 -9.64 -18.94 -1.49
CA LEU A 31 -9.59 -19.20 -2.92
C LEU A 31 -10.03 -20.64 -3.23
N SER A 32 -10.67 -20.81 -4.39
CA SER A 32 -10.96 -22.14 -4.95
C SER A 32 -9.71 -22.80 -5.53
N GLN A 33 -9.73 -24.10 -5.70
CA GLN A 33 -8.63 -24.85 -6.33
C GLN A 33 -8.33 -24.36 -7.76
N SER A 34 -9.38 -23.96 -8.51
CA SER A 34 -9.20 -23.39 -9.84
C SER A 34 -8.49 -22.03 -9.83
N GLN A 35 -8.76 -21.18 -8.83
CA GLN A 35 -8.07 -19.93 -8.64
C GLN A 35 -6.60 -20.12 -8.22
N ILE A 36 -6.33 -21.09 -7.35
CA ILE A 36 -4.96 -21.45 -6.96
C ILE A 36 -4.18 -21.99 -8.17
N ALA A 37 -4.77 -22.84 -8.97
CA ALA A 37 -4.18 -23.31 -10.22
C ALA A 37 -3.93 -22.18 -11.22
N ALA A 38 -4.83 -21.21 -11.34
CA ALA A 38 -4.65 -20.03 -12.18
C ALA A 38 -3.42 -19.21 -11.73
N ILE A 39 -3.24 -18.96 -10.42
CA ILE A 39 -2.05 -18.27 -9.88
C ILE A 39 -0.78 -19.01 -10.30
N ARG A 40 -0.71 -20.33 -10.10
CA ARG A 40 0.45 -21.16 -10.46
C ARG A 40 0.78 -21.10 -11.95
N ASN A 41 -0.24 -21.00 -12.79
CA ASN A 41 -0.12 -20.85 -14.22
C ASN A 41 0.19 -19.40 -14.66
N GLY A 42 0.57 -18.52 -13.71
CA GLY A 42 0.93 -17.14 -14.00
C GLY A 42 -0.26 -16.24 -14.39
N GLN A 43 -1.48 -16.63 -14.04
CA GLN A 43 -2.67 -15.80 -14.22
C GLN A 43 -2.93 -15.01 -12.93
N PRO A 44 -2.98 -13.66 -12.96
CA PRO A 44 -3.30 -12.87 -11.79
C PRO A 44 -4.71 -13.17 -11.27
N VAL A 45 -4.81 -13.44 -9.98
CA VAL A 45 -6.09 -13.62 -9.27
C VAL A 45 -6.21 -12.54 -8.23
N THR A 46 -7.34 -11.82 -8.24
CA THR A 46 -7.63 -10.74 -7.29
C THR A 46 -8.99 -10.94 -6.62
N LYS A 47 -9.11 -10.48 -5.38
CA LYS A 47 -10.31 -10.66 -4.58
C LYS A 47 -10.45 -9.52 -3.58
N ALA A 48 -11.67 -9.00 -3.42
CA ALA A 48 -12.01 -8.21 -2.24
C ALA A 48 -12.18 -9.14 -1.04
N LEU A 49 -11.49 -8.83 0.05
CA LEU A 49 -11.62 -9.57 1.31
C LEU A 49 -12.77 -9.02 2.16
N ALA A 50 -13.22 -9.81 3.12
CA ALA A 50 -14.21 -9.35 4.09
C ALA A 50 -13.66 -8.16 4.88
N SER A 51 -14.49 -7.16 5.13
CA SER A 51 -14.20 -6.02 6.00
C SER A 51 -15.03 -6.09 7.26
N ARG A 52 -14.47 -5.57 8.38
CA ARG A 52 -15.15 -5.53 9.69
C ARG A 52 -16.13 -4.38 9.77
N THR A 53 -15.83 -3.30 9.04
CA THR A 53 -16.69 -2.11 8.95
C THR A 53 -16.88 -1.68 7.49
N PRO A 54 -17.95 -0.92 7.18
CA PRO A 54 -18.14 -0.38 5.83
C PRO A 54 -17.05 0.59 5.38
N ALA A 55 -16.29 1.20 6.30
CA ALA A 55 -15.20 2.11 5.99
C ALA A 55 -13.94 1.38 5.51
N GLU A 56 -13.79 0.11 5.87
CA GLU A 56 -12.61 -0.68 5.50
C GLU A 56 -12.75 -1.26 4.08
N VAL A 57 -11.62 -1.25 3.36
CA VAL A 57 -11.45 -1.97 2.10
C VAL A 57 -10.19 -2.81 2.21
N PHE A 58 -10.35 -4.13 2.06
CA PHE A 58 -9.23 -5.07 1.98
C PHE A 58 -9.26 -5.78 0.64
N LEU A 59 -8.09 -5.84 -0.01
CA LEU A 59 -7.91 -6.47 -1.31
C LEU A 59 -6.79 -7.48 -1.22
N PHE A 60 -6.94 -8.56 -1.94
CA PHE A 60 -5.93 -9.58 -2.15
C PHE A 60 -5.65 -9.70 -3.64
N GLY A 61 -4.38 -9.90 -3.99
CA GLY A 61 -3.96 -10.27 -5.33
C GLY A 61 -2.74 -11.17 -5.30
N ALA A 62 -2.67 -12.15 -6.19
CA ALA A 62 -1.51 -13.01 -6.34
C ALA A 62 -1.30 -13.45 -7.78
N VAL A 63 -0.03 -13.69 -8.14
CA VAL A 63 0.38 -14.21 -9.44
C VAL A 63 1.74 -14.91 -9.30
N PHE A 64 1.96 -15.99 -10.03
CA PHE A 64 3.29 -16.53 -10.22
C PHE A 64 4.04 -15.77 -11.32
N VAL A 65 5.28 -15.38 -11.02
CA VAL A 65 6.15 -14.59 -11.89
C VAL A 65 7.39 -15.41 -12.22
N HIS A 66 7.63 -15.66 -13.50
CA HIS A 66 8.81 -16.37 -13.98
C HIS A 66 10.00 -15.40 -14.16
N ALA A 67 10.53 -14.90 -13.05
CA ALA A 67 11.70 -14.00 -13.03
C ALA A 67 12.49 -14.20 -11.73
N ALA A 68 13.71 -13.66 -11.67
CA ALA A 68 14.47 -13.60 -10.41
C ALA A 68 13.77 -12.67 -9.41
N LEU A 69 13.77 -13.05 -8.15
CA LEU A 69 13.15 -12.32 -7.04
C LEU A 69 13.67 -10.88 -6.91
N GLU A 70 14.97 -10.71 -7.09
CA GLU A 70 15.69 -9.45 -6.96
C GLU A 70 15.15 -8.40 -7.93
N LYS A 71 14.73 -8.83 -9.14
CA LYS A 71 14.10 -7.93 -10.13
C LYS A 71 12.84 -7.25 -9.62
N TYR A 72 12.06 -7.94 -8.74
CA TYR A 72 10.90 -7.30 -8.16
C TYR A 72 11.28 -6.22 -7.14
N VAL A 73 12.30 -6.47 -6.32
CA VAL A 73 12.77 -5.46 -5.34
C VAL A 73 13.30 -4.22 -6.06
N GLU A 74 14.11 -4.41 -7.10
CA GLU A 74 14.59 -3.32 -7.97
C GLU A 74 13.40 -2.57 -8.59
N PHE A 75 12.43 -3.29 -9.14
CA PHE A 75 11.22 -2.72 -9.71
C PHE A 75 10.40 -1.92 -8.68
N ALA A 76 10.23 -2.43 -7.45
CA ALA A 76 9.47 -1.78 -6.40
C ALA A 76 10.12 -0.48 -5.93
N HIS A 77 11.45 -0.42 -5.90
CA HIS A 77 12.21 0.77 -5.50
C HIS A 77 12.60 1.70 -6.67
N ASP A 78 12.17 1.42 -7.90
CA ASP A 78 12.39 2.33 -9.03
C ASP A 78 11.40 3.52 -8.98
N TYR A 79 11.73 4.52 -8.17
CA TYR A 79 10.95 5.74 -8.03
C TYR A 79 10.90 6.57 -9.34
N ASN A 80 11.86 6.40 -10.27
CA ASN A 80 11.81 7.06 -11.58
C ASN A 80 10.72 6.44 -12.45
N ARG A 81 10.56 5.13 -12.39
CA ARG A 81 9.45 4.42 -13.04
C ARG A 81 8.12 4.83 -12.42
N LEU A 82 8.04 4.87 -11.08
CA LEU A 82 6.83 5.29 -10.38
C LEU A 82 6.39 6.71 -10.77
N ARG A 83 7.33 7.66 -10.89
CA ARG A 83 7.04 9.04 -11.36
C ARG A 83 6.37 9.07 -12.74
N LYS A 84 6.72 8.13 -13.61
CA LYS A 84 6.20 8.08 -15.00
C LYS A 84 4.84 7.41 -15.11
N GLN A 85 4.32 6.81 -14.04
CA GLN A 85 2.99 6.19 -14.07
C GLN A 85 1.90 7.26 -14.22
N PRO A 86 0.90 7.04 -15.10
CA PRO A 86 -0.13 8.04 -15.42
C PRO A 86 -0.93 8.55 -14.21
N GLY A 87 -1.00 7.78 -13.13
CA GLY A 87 -1.66 8.17 -11.88
C GLY A 87 -0.83 9.10 -10.99
N ASN A 88 0.49 9.19 -11.18
CA ASN A 88 1.38 9.99 -10.36
C ASN A 88 1.60 11.36 -11.00
N LEU A 89 1.06 12.40 -10.36
CA LEU A 89 1.22 13.79 -10.79
C LEU A 89 2.55 14.40 -10.34
N ALA A 90 3.07 13.95 -9.20
CA ALA A 90 4.38 14.31 -8.66
C ALA A 90 4.82 13.24 -7.66
N LEU A 91 6.13 13.06 -7.49
CA LEU A 91 6.72 12.15 -6.51
C LEU A 91 8.11 12.64 -6.12
N GLY A 92 8.40 12.68 -4.82
CA GLY A 92 9.72 12.94 -4.25
C GLY A 92 10.11 11.88 -3.23
N VAL A 93 11.39 11.57 -3.17
CA VAL A 93 11.97 10.64 -2.20
C VAL A 93 12.69 11.48 -1.15
N PHE A 94 12.50 11.15 0.12
CA PHE A 94 13.17 11.82 1.21
C PHE A 94 14.63 11.35 1.34
N SER A 95 15.52 12.29 1.54
CA SER A 95 16.91 12.02 1.92
C SER A 95 17.01 11.51 3.37
N ASN A 96 18.16 11.03 3.76
CA ASN A 96 18.44 10.64 5.15
C ASN A 96 19.65 11.42 5.68
N PRO A 97 19.45 12.40 6.58
CA PRO A 97 18.18 12.86 7.15
C PRO A 97 17.30 13.62 6.12
N PRO A 98 15.96 13.65 6.30
CA PRO A 98 15.06 14.37 5.40
C PRO A 98 15.20 15.89 5.56
N THR A 99 15.01 16.60 4.44
CA THR A 99 15.16 18.06 4.35
C THR A 99 13.97 18.72 3.64
N LEU A 100 13.84 20.05 3.73
CA LEU A 100 12.81 20.80 2.98
C LEU A 100 13.00 20.68 1.46
N ALA A 101 14.22 20.48 0.98
CA ALA A 101 14.49 20.31 -0.45
C ALA A 101 13.82 19.07 -1.03
N ASP A 102 13.64 18.01 -0.23
CA ASP A 102 12.97 16.78 -0.62
C ASP A 102 11.47 16.99 -0.93
N LEU A 103 10.89 18.05 -0.38
CA LEU A 103 9.47 18.42 -0.53
C LEU A 103 9.20 19.40 -1.68
N LYS A 104 10.19 19.64 -2.55
CA LYS A 104 9.97 20.44 -3.75
C LYS A 104 8.87 19.80 -4.62
N GLY A 105 7.76 20.52 -4.82
CA GLY A 105 6.60 20.01 -5.56
C GLY A 105 5.54 19.30 -4.70
N PHE A 106 5.75 19.18 -3.39
CA PHE A 106 4.71 18.75 -2.44
C PHE A 106 3.77 19.93 -2.19
N THR A 107 2.74 20.06 -3.03
CA THR A 107 1.86 21.23 -3.06
C THR A 107 0.39 20.84 -3.19
N PHE A 108 -0.47 21.59 -2.52
CA PHE A 108 -1.90 21.60 -2.76
C PHE A 108 -2.23 22.30 -4.07
N ASP A 109 -3.32 21.94 -4.70
CA ASP A 109 -3.88 22.70 -5.80
C ASP A 109 -4.71 23.91 -5.30
N ASN A 110 -5.12 24.77 -6.25
CA ASN A 110 -5.85 25.99 -5.91
C ASN A 110 -7.20 25.73 -5.25
N ASP A 111 -7.86 24.61 -5.55
CA ASP A 111 -9.15 24.27 -4.96
C ASP A 111 -8.98 23.84 -3.51
N ASP A 112 -7.93 23.10 -3.21
CA ASP A 112 -7.58 22.71 -1.85
C ASP A 112 -7.16 23.94 -1.02
N ILE A 113 -6.37 24.86 -1.61
CA ILE A 113 -6.00 26.11 -0.94
C ILE A 113 -7.24 26.97 -0.62
N LYS A 114 -8.20 27.08 -1.55
CA LYS A 114 -9.48 27.75 -1.30
C LYS A 114 -10.28 27.07 -0.19
N ALA A 115 -10.30 25.72 -0.16
CA ALA A 115 -10.98 24.97 0.89
C ALA A 115 -10.33 25.21 2.26
N LEU A 116 -8.99 25.23 2.34
CA LEU A 116 -8.26 25.49 3.59
C LEU A 116 -8.58 26.87 4.20
N LYS A 117 -8.85 27.88 3.39
CA LYS A 117 -9.24 29.21 3.88
C LYS A 117 -10.48 29.18 4.78
N SER A 118 -11.41 28.27 4.52
CA SER A 118 -12.67 28.13 5.27
C SER A 118 -12.67 26.96 6.25
N CYS A 119 -11.59 26.19 6.34
CA CYS A 119 -11.48 25.04 7.24
C CYS A 119 -11.59 25.44 8.71
N LYS A 120 -12.33 24.62 9.44
CA LYS A 120 -12.45 24.66 10.92
C LYS A 120 -12.36 23.23 11.44
N PRO A 121 -11.91 23.02 12.68
CA PRO A 121 -12.00 21.72 13.32
C PRO A 121 -13.43 21.16 13.22
N GLY A 122 -13.57 19.91 12.81
CA GLY A 122 -14.85 19.24 12.57
C GLY A 122 -15.51 19.52 11.22
N ASN A 123 -14.96 20.45 10.41
CA ASN A 123 -15.52 20.80 9.11
C ASN A 123 -14.42 21.29 8.15
N CYS A 124 -13.73 20.34 7.52
CA CYS A 124 -12.74 20.62 6.49
C CYS A 124 -12.82 19.57 5.38
N LEU A 125 -12.64 19.99 4.12
CA LEU A 125 -12.65 19.07 2.97
C LEU A 125 -11.31 18.32 2.79
N ILE A 126 -10.29 18.73 3.53
CA ILE A 126 -8.94 18.18 3.48
C ILE A 126 -8.69 17.50 4.84
N GLN A 127 -8.16 16.29 4.78
CA GLN A 127 -7.69 15.63 6.00
C GLN A 127 -6.53 16.42 6.57
N ILE A 128 -6.73 16.97 7.74
CA ILE A 128 -5.76 17.86 8.36
C ILE A 128 -5.55 17.43 9.81
N PRO A 129 -4.30 17.35 10.25
CA PRO A 129 -3.98 17.02 11.63
C PRO A 129 -4.38 18.14 12.60
N GLU A 130 -4.66 17.72 13.86
CA GLU A 130 -4.96 18.62 14.95
C GLU A 130 -3.89 19.71 15.11
N GLY A 131 -4.31 20.93 15.38
CA GLY A 131 -3.45 22.12 15.50
C GLY A 131 -3.01 22.75 14.18
N SER A 132 -3.06 22.00 13.07
CA SER A 132 -2.58 22.50 11.77
C SER A 132 -3.51 23.57 11.16
N ILE A 133 -4.80 23.51 11.45
CA ILE A 133 -5.76 24.52 10.97
C ILE A 133 -5.46 25.88 11.61
N GLU A 134 -5.31 25.90 12.91
CA GLU A 134 -5.02 27.10 13.70
C GLU A 134 -3.66 27.69 13.31
N GLU A 135 -2.67 26.84 13.07
CA GLU A 135 -1.34 27.28 12.62
C GLU A 135 -1.41 27.92 11.25
N LEU A 136 -2.11 27.32 10.27
CA LEU A 136 -2.33 27.90 8.95
C LEU A 136 -3.08 29.23 9.03
N GLN A 137 -4.14 29.32 9.85
CA GLN A 137 -4.93 30.55 10.00
C GLN A 137 -4.11 31.72 10.59
N LYS A 138 -3.13 31.43 11.44
CA LYS A 138 -2.24 32.42 12.05
C LYS A 138 -1.08 32.83 11.14
N SER A 139 -0.54 31.89 10.36
CA SER A 139 0.72 32.07 9.63
C SER A 139 0.54 32.51 8.18
N VAL A 140 -0.67 32.40 7.61
CA VAL A 140 -0.96 32.71 6.21
C VAL A 140 -1.74 34.02 6.09
N ASN A 141 -1.25 34.95 5.25
CA ASN A 141 -2.03 36.10 4.84
C ASN A 141 -2.98 35.70 3.70
N TRP A 142 -4.22 35.36 4.06
CA TRP A 142 -5.25 34.90 3.12
C TRP A 142 -5.71 35.91 2.08
N SER A 143 -5.27 37.16 2.18
CA SER A 143 -5.58 38.25 1.21
C SER A 143 -4.39 38.58 0.33
N ALA A 144 -3.24 37.95 0.55
CA ALA A 144 -2.04 38.21 -0.22
C ALA A 144 -2.12 37.59 -1.63
N PRO A 145 -1.51 38.21 -2.65
CA PRO A 145 -1.48 37.65 -4.00
C PRO A 145 -0.69 36.31 -4.08
N ASP A 146 0.25 36.07 -3.18
CA ASP A 146 1.10 34.89 -3.05
C ASP A 146 0.57 33.88 -2.01
N VAL A 147 -0.71 33.92 -1.64
CA VAL A 147 -1.33 33.04 -0.64
C VAL A 147 -1.05 31.57 -0.92
N SER A 148 -1.04 31.17 -2.18
CA SER A 148 -0.75 29.78 -2.58
C SER A 148 0.66 29.35 -2.19
N ASP A 149 1.64 30.22 -2.36
CA ASP A 149 3.03 29.94 -1.99
C ASP A 149 3.19 29.88 -0.47
N GLN A 150 2.53 30.80 0.27
CA GLN A 150 2.55 30.79 1.73
C GLN A 150 1.95 29.50 2.29
N VAL A 151 0.79 29.06 1.80
CA VAL A 151 0.15 27.81 2.23
C VAL A 151 1.06 26.61 1.93
N ASN A 152 1.62 26.52 0.72
CA ASN A 152 2.47 25.40 0.34
C ASN A 152 3.80 25.37 1.12
N GLN A 153 4.38 26.53 1.47
CA GLN A 153 5.54 26.60 2.34
C GLN A 153 5.23 26.08 3.76
N GLN A 154 4.08 26.45 4.33
CA GLN A 154 3.65 25.94 5.64
C GLN A 154 3.37 24.43 5.59
N LEU A 155 2.71 23.95 4.53
CA LEU A 155 2.47 22.53 4.31
C LEU A 155 3.79 21.73 4.27
N GLN A 156 4.79 22.20 3.52
CA GLN A 156 6.09 21.54 3.42
C GLN A 156 6.82 21.51 4.77
N LYS A 157 6.82 22.63 5.51
CA LYS A 157 7.39 22.69 6.87
C LYS A 157 6.69 21.68 7.81
N ALA A 158 5.37 21.68 7.82
CA ALA A 158 4.57 20.78 8.65
C ALA A 158 4.79 19.31 8.28
N ALA A 159 4.90 18.99 6.98
CA ALA A 159 5.17 17.63 6.50
C ALA A 159 6.55 17.14 6.95
N LEU A 160 7.59 18.00 6.84
CA LEU A 160 8.94 17.67 7.33
C LEU A 160 8.96 17.44 8.84
N GLN A 161 8.39 18.35 9.61
CA GLN A 161 8.33 18.25 11.07
C GLN A 161 7.61 16.96 11.52
N ARG A 162 6.52 16.62 10.86
CA ARG A 162 5.76 15.40 11.12
C ARG A 162 6.56 14.15 10.77
N LEU A 163 7.27 14.13 9.65
CA LEU A 163 8.13 13.02 9.28
C LEU A 163 9.26 12.83 10.29
N LEU A 164 9.92 13.90 10.72
CA LEU A 164 10.96 13.85 11.76
C LEU A 164 10.40 13.37 13.11
N ALA A 165 9.22 13.84 13.50
CA ALA A 165 8.53 13.36 14.69
C ALA A 165 8.19 11.86 14.57
N TYR A 166 7.71 11.42 13.42
CA TYR A 166 7.42 10.01 13.16
C TYR A 166 8.68 9.13 13.21
N GLN A 167 9.80 9.58 12.65
CA GLN A 167 11.07 8.83 12.72
C GLN A 167 11.58 8.71 14.17
N ARG A 168 11.31 9.68 15.03
CA ARG A 168 11.70 9.67 16.46
C ARG A 168 10.72 8.90 17.35
N ASP A 169 9.41 9.18 17.20
CA ASP A 169 8.36 8.77 18.15
C ASP A 169 7.46 7.66 17.59
N GLY A 170 7.65 7.30 16.32
CA GLY A 170 6.94 6.21 15.65
C GLY A 170 5.44 6.46 15.49
N ASN A 171 4.68 5.40 15.63
CA ASN A 171 3.23 5.41 15.36
C ASN A 171 2.46 6.43 16.19
N ARG A 172 2.95 6.80 17.36
CA ARG A 172 2.35 7.85 18.21
C ARG A 172 2.31 9.22 17.53
N ALA A 173 3.27 9.50 16.63
CA ALA A 173 3.34 10.75 15.88
C ALA A 173 2.43 10.80 14.65
N LEU A 174 1.67 9.73 14.34
CA LEU A 174 0.67 9.76 13.25
C LEU A 174 -0.45 10.77 13.55
N GLY A 175 -0.74 10.99 14.84
CA GLY A 175 -1.62 12.05 15.30
C GLY A 175 -3.11 11.76 15.06
N VAL A 176 -3.89 12.83 15.14
CA VAL A 176 -5.34 12.81 15.03
C VAL A 176 -5.76 13.73 13.90
N TYR A 177 -6.61 13.25 12.99
CA TYR A 177 -7.29 14.12 12.02
C TYR A 177 -8.54 14.72 12.64
N VAL A 178 -8.74 16.01 12.38
CA VAL A 178 -9.86 16.82 12.93
C VAL A 178 -10.71 17.47 11.82
N ASP A 179 -10.64 16.94 10.61
CA ASP A 179 -11.41 17.43 9.46
C ASP A 179 -12.91 17.14 9.55
N LYS A 180 -13.31 16.16 10.38
CA LYS A 180 -14.71 15.74 10.58
C LYS A 180 -15.15 15.96 12.02
N PRO A 181 -16.49 15.97 12.26
CA PRO A 181 -17.03 16.12 13.63
C PRO A 181 -16.51 15.06 14.61
N THR A 182 -16.26 13.83 14.13
CA THR A 182 -15.60 12.78 14.91
C THR A 182 -14.13 12.74 14.50
N PRO A 183 -13.21 13.08 15.41
CA PRO A 183 -11.78 12.99 15.15
C PRO A 183 -11.32 11.56 14.87
N THR A 184 -10.32 11.40 14.01
CA THR A 184 -9.75 10.11 13.64
C THR A 184 -8.36 9.97 14.27
N ASP A 185 -8.20 9.04 15.21
CA ASP A 185 -6.91 8.65 15.77
C ASP A 185 -6.23 7.67 14.80
N VAL A 186 -5.29 8.19 14.00
CA VAL A 186 -4.63 7.44 12.93
C VAL A 186 -3.78 6.30 13.49
N SER A 187 -3.17 6.48 14.66
CA SER A 187 -2.36 5.45 15.31
C SER A 187 -3.21 4.23 15.72
N LYS A 188 -4.38 4.48 16.31
CA LYS A 188 -5.31 3.41 16.69
C LYS A 188 -5.88 2.70 15.48
N GLN A 189 -6.27 3.45 14.44
CA GLN A 189 -6.75 2.85 13.19
C GLN A 189 -5.67 1.99 12.54
N PHE A 190 -4.42 2.46 12.51
CA PHE A 190 -3.32 1.70 11.96
C PHE A 190 -3.10 0.39 12.71
N ALA A 191 -3.02 0.42 14.05
CA ALA A 191 -2.87 -0.79 14.87
C ALA A 191 -4.04 -1.77 14.65
N TYR A 192 -5.27 -1.25 14.56
CA TYR A 192 -6.45 -2.05 14.27
C TYR A 192 -6.39 -2.69 12.87
N MET A 193 -5.92 -1.97 11.85
CA MET A 193 -5.75 -2.48 10.49
C MET A 193 -4.68 -3.57 10.43
N VAL A 194 -3.52 -3.37 11.04
CA VAL A 194 -2.45 -4.38 11.09
C VAL A 194 -2.93 -5.65 11.78
N GLY A 195 -3.71 -5.53 12.86
CA GLY A 195 -4.33 -6.65 13.58
C GLY A 195 -5.36 -7.46 12.78
N TYR A 196 -5.78 -6.99 11.60
CA TYR A 196 -6.61 -7.77 10.69
C TYR A 196 -5.85 -8.96 10.06
N SER A 197 -4.55 -8.78 9.81
CA SER A 197 -3.72 -9.83 9.21
C SER A 197 -3.39 -10.91 10.26
N LYS A 198 -3.89 -12.12 10.06
CA LYS A 198 -3.48 -13.30 10.84
C LYS A 198 -2.14 -13.86 10.37
N ALA A 199 -1.83 -13.70 9.09
CA ALA A 199 -0.61 -14.21 8.49
C ALA A 199 0.65 -13.46 8.95
N LEU A 200 0.58 -12.15 9.14
CA LEU A 200 1.76 -11.38 9.57
C LEU A 200 2.37 -11.90 10.88
N PRO A 201 1.64 -12.02 11.99
CA PRO A 201 2.22 -12.53 13.23
C PRO A 201 2.59 -14.02 13.16
N GLU A 202 1.96 -14.80 12.28
CA GLU A 202 2.24 -16.23 12.10
C GLU A 202 3.55 -16.45 11.32
N TYR A 203 3.73 -15.75 10.19
CA TYR A 203 4.85 -15.99 9.29
C TYR A 203 6.00 -15.00 9.42
N LEU A 204 5.74 -13.79 9.92
CA LEU A 204 6.71 -12.69 10.02
C LEU A 204 6.58 -11.94 11.35
N PRO A 205 6.73 -12.61 12.52
CA PRO A 205 6.44 -12.03 13.83
C PRO A 205 7.30 -10.80 14.17
N ASP A 206 8.57 -10.77 13.77
CA ASP A 206 9.46 -9.64 14.03
C ASP A 206 9.11 -8.44 13.15
N PHE A 207 8.76 -8.66 11.89
CA PHE A 207 8.29 -7.62 10.98
C PHE A 207 6.94 -7.06 11.44
N TYR A 208 6.02 -7.92 11.89
CA TYR A 208 4.75 -7.53 12.47
C TYR A 208 4.93 -6.64 13.70
N ARG A 209 5.80 -7.04 14.64
CA ARG A 209 6.12 -6.23 15.83
C ARG A 209 6.73 -4.90 15.43
N TYR A 210 7.66 -4.89 14.49
CA TYR A 210 8.29 -3.66 14.04
C TYR A 210 7.29 -2.69 13.36
N LEU A 211 6.31 -3.19 12.61
CA LEU A 211 5.23 -2.36 12.07
C LEU A 211 4.42 -1.66 13.17
N LEU A 212 4.19 -2.35 14.30
CA LEU A 212 3.44 -1.80 15.43
C LEU A 212 4.28 -0.88 16.32
N ASP A 213 5.54 -1.23 16.54
CA ASP A 213 6.40 -0.59 17.55
C ASP A 213 7.44 0.35 16.93
N TYR A 214 7.39 0.57 15.59
CA TYR A 214 8.32 1.47 14.91
C TYR A 214 8.54 2.77 15.72
N PRO A 215 9.79 3.25 15.92
CA PRO A 215 11.04 2.75 15.34
C PRO A 215 11.78 1.70 16.20
N GLN A 216 11.16 1.22 17.30
CA GLN A 216 11.78 0.30 18.24
C GLN A 216 11.86 -1.13 17.68
N GLY A 217 12.88 -1.86 18.12
CA GLY A 217 13.01 -3.29 17.76
C GLY A 217 13.25 -3.54 16.27
N LYS A 218 13.94 -2.63 15.55
CA LYS A 218 14.24 -2.78 14.13
C LYS A 218 14.99 -4.08 13.87
N PRO A 219 14.43 -5.03 13.08
CA PRO A 219 15.17 -6.21 12.66
C PRO A 219 16.36 -5.83 11.76
N ALA A 220 17.47 -6.57 11.86
CA ALA A 220 18.71 -6.27 11.12
C ALA A 220 18.51 -6.33 9.59
N ASN A 221 17.58 -7.16 9.13
CA ASN A 221 17.26 -7.38 7.73
C ASN A 221 16.10 -6.50 7.22
N VAL A 222 15.75 -5.40 7.92
CA VAL A 222 14.74 -4.45 7.49
C VAL A 222 15.39 -3.11 7.13
N GLU A 223 15.06 -2.61 5.96
CA GLU A 223 15.41 -1.28 5.50
C GLU A 223 14.17 -0.37 5.53
N ASN A 224 14.39 0.92 5.80
CA ASN A 224 13.35 1.94 5.81
C ASN A 224 13.66 3.00 4.76
N SER A 225 12.66 3.38 3.98
CA SER A 225 12.71 4.53 3.09
C SER A 225 11.40 5.30 3.14
N PHE A 226 11.43 6.56 2.67
CA PHE A 226 10.25 7.43 2.71
C PHE A 226 10.12 8.13 1.38
N TYR A 227 8.88 8.25 0.92
CA TYR A 227 8.55 9.05 -0.25
C TYR A 227 7.25 9.80 -0.05
N TRP A 228 7.02 10.82 -0.85
CA TRP A 228 5.72 11.45 -1.00
C TRP A 228 5.28 11.37 -2.46
N ALA A 229 3.97 11.37 -2.66
CA ALA A 229 3.40 11.42 -3.99
C ALA A 229 2.14 12.27 -4.01
N ARG A 230 1.91 12.97 -5.12
CA ARG A 230 0.61 13.53 -5.46
C ARG A 230 0.00 12.65 -6.53
N VAL A 231 -1.05 11.94 -6.17
CA VAL A 231 -1.67 10.92 -7.03
C VAL A 231 -3.05 11.36 -7.49
N LYS A 232 -3.38 11.02 -8.73
CA LYS A 232 -4.74 11.20 -9.25
C LYS A 232 -5.60 10.05 -8.74
N PHE A 233 -6.33 10.31 -7.65
CA PHE A 233 -7.24 9.34 -7.05
C PHE A 233 -8.63 9.97 -6.89
N GLY A 234 -9.69 9.27 -7.35
CA GLY A 234 -11.05 9.79 -7.27
C GLY A 234 -11.24 11.11 -8.04
N LEU A 235 -11.94 12.06 -7.42
CA LEU A 235 -12.26 13.37 -8.00
C LEU A 235 -11.18 14.44 -7.74
N LYS A 236 -10.31 14.22 -6.74
CA LYS A 236 -9.29 15.18 -6.35
C LYS A 236 -7.91 14.55 -6.33
N PRO A 237 -6.87 15.28 -6.75
CA PRO A 237 -5.49 14.89 -6.50
C PRO A 237 -5.26 14.72 -5.00
N THR A 238 -4.53 13.69 -4.62
CA THR A 238 -4.29 13.36 -3.22
C THR A 238 -2.81 13.40 -2.93
N LEU A 239 -2.38 14.24 -1.98
CA LEU A 239 -1.02 14.22 -1.44
C LEU A 239 -0.91 13.08 -0.43
N ARG A 240 0.15 12.28 -0.54
CA ARG A 240 0.45 11.17 0.37
C ARG A 240 1.90 11.24 0.82
N VAL A 241 2.14 10.89 2.09
CA VAL A 241 3.48 10.60 2.62
C VAL A 241 3.48 9.13 3.03
N VAL A 242 4.47 8.37 2.58
CA VAL A 242 4.54 6.92 2.72
C VAL A 242 5.88 6.51 3.32
N HIS A 243 5.83 5.61 4.27
CA HIS A 243 6.97 4.86 4.81
C HIS A 243 7.01 3.48 4.15
N VAL A 244 8.12 3.15 3.53
CA VAL A 244 8.38 1.83 2.94
C VAL A 244 9.32 1.06 3.85
N LEU A 245 8.88 -0.10 4.30
CA LEU A 245 9.68 -1.06 5.06
C LEU A 245 9.94 -2.25 4.16
N THR A 246 11.20 -2.55 3.89
CA THR A 246 11.61 -3.70 3.08
C THR A 246 12.37 -4.68 3.95
N MET A 247 11.81 -5.86 4.13
CA MET A 247 12.46 -6.98 4.83
C MET A 247 13.00 -7.97 3.82
N SER A 248 14.26 -8.37 4.00
CA SER A 248 14.88 -9.48 3.25
C SER A 248 14.87 -10.73 4.11
N GLY A 249 14.29 -11.84 3.61
CA GLY A 249 14.38 -13.15 4.26
C GLY A 249 15.77 -13.75 4.14
N ASN A 250 16.10 -14.72 5.01
CA ASN A 250 17.36 -15.46 4.89
C ASN A 250 17.34 -16.40 3.68
N PRO A 251 18.52 -16.85 3.22
CA PRO A 251 18.59 -17.92 2.23
C PRO A 251 17.84 -19.16 2.73
N GLY A 252 16.86 -19.62 1.97
CA GLY A 252 16.03 -20.77 2.32
C GLY A 252 14.70 -20.45 2.99
N ASP A 253 14.50 -19.22 3.48
CA ASP A 253 13.19 -18.81 3.98
C ASP A 253 12.15 -18.81 2.84
N PRO A 254 10.92 -19.29 3.09
CA PRO A 254 9.85 -19.27 2.08
C PRO A 254 9.55 -17.85 1.59
N ILE A 255 9.50 -16.87 2.50
CA ILE A 255 9.30 -15.47 2.17
C ILE A 255 10.68 -14.82 1.96
N ALA A 256 11.02 -14.59 0.69
CA ALA A 256 12.28 -13.96 0.33
C ALA A 256 12.31 -12.45 0.61
N TYR A 257 11.18 -11.78 0.35
CA TYR A 257 11.00 -10.35 0.63
C TYR A 257 9.60 -10.08 1.14
N ALA A 258 9.50 -9.17 2.09
CA ALA A 258 8.24 -8.54 2.49
C ALA A 258 8.41 -7.03 2.43
N ILE A 259 7.51 -6.36 1.72
CA ILE A 259 7.49 -4.90 1.60
C ILE A 259 6.18 -4.40 2.19
N ALA A 260 6.26 -3.44 3.11
CA ALA A 260 5.11 -2.74 3.65
C ALA A 260 5.18 -1.26 3.25
N GLU A 261 4.15 -0.78 2.55
CA GLU A 261 3.95 0.64 2.27
C GLU A 261 2.90 1.18 3.23
N LYS A 262 3.35 1.87 4.27
CA LYS A 262 2.52 2.45 5.30
C LYS A 262 2.27 3.92 5.02
N GLN A 263 1.01 4.30 4.87
CA GLN A 263 0.63 5.69 4.72
C GLN A 263 0.79 6.44 6.05
N LEU A 264 1.58 7.52 6.06
CA LEU A 264 1.75 8.41 7.20
C LEU A 264 0.80 9.61 7.15
N TYR A 265 0.44 10.02 5.94
CA TYR A 265 -0.47 11.13 5.66
C TYR A 265 -1.17 10.93 4.33
N SER A 266 -2.41 11.38 4.25
CA SER A 266 -3.15 11.56 3.01
C SER A 266 -4.02 12.80 3.11
N SER A 267 -4.06 13.63 2.06
CA SER A 267 -4.89 14.84 2.08
C SER A 267 -6.38 14.57 1.86
N HIS A 268 -6.72 13.42 1.23
CA HIS A 268 -8.08 13.05 0.91
C HIS A 268 -8.28 11.54 1.00
N TYR A 269 -9.51 11.09 1.14
CA TYR A 269 -10.05 9.74 1.02
C TYR A 269 -9.57 8.75 2.09
N PHE A 270 -8.26 8.56 2.23
CA PHE A 270 -7.69 7.50 3.06
C PHE A 270 -7.31 8.03 4.43
N GLU A 271 -8.00 7.61 5.47
CA GLU A 271 -7.62 7.92 6.85
C GLU A 271 -6.37 7.12 7.24
N THR A 272 -6.34 5.86 6.85
CA THR A 272 -5.20 4.94 7.03
C THR A 272 -5.10 4.03 5.83
N ALA A 273 -3.87 3.68 5.43
CA ALA A 273 -3.63 2.66 4.42
C ALA A 273 -2.33 1.91 4.71
N LEU A 274 -2.34 0.62 4.41
CA LEU A 274 -1.19 -0.28 4.47
C LEU A 274 -1.26 -1.27 3.32
N ASP A 275 -0.25 -1.24 2.48
CA ASP A 275 -0.09 -2.18 1.38
C ASP A 275 1.07 -3.12 1.72
N LEU A 276 0.81 -4.41 1.68
CA LEU A 276 1.78 -5.47 1.96
C LEU A 276 2.04 -6.26 0.69
N THR A 277 3.31 -6.44 0.36
CA THR A 277 3.75 -7.29 -0.75
C THR A 277 4.70 -8.35 -0.24
N PHE A 278 4.47 -9.59 -0.65
CA PHE A 278 5.32 -10.72 -0.33
C PHE A 278 5.82 -11.38 -1.61
N CYS A 279 7.13 -11.62 -1.66
CA CYS A 279 7.76 -12.44 -2.67
C CYS A 279 8.05 -13.81 -2.03
N VAL A 280 7.29 -14.82 -2.41
CA VAL A 280 7.38 -16.18 -1.84
C VAL A 280 8.06 -17.10 -2.85
N ARG A 281 9.13 -17.78 -2.41
CA ARG A 281 9.88 -18.72 -3.23
C ARG A 281 9.00 -19.90 -3.64
N ASP A 282 9.14 -20.32 -4.87
CA ASP A 282 8.65 -21.65 -5.23
C ASP A 282 9.71 -22.69 -4.83
N THR A 283 9.38 -23.48 -3.80
CA THR A 283 10.25 -24.55 -3.31
C THR A 283 9.94 -25.90 -3.95
N THR A 284 8.94 -25.96 -4.83
CA THR A 284 8.43 -27.22 -5.38
C THR A 284 9.23 -27.70 -6.60
N ASP A 285 9.79 -26.78 -7.37
CA ASP A 285 10.70 -27.07 -8.49
C ASP A 285 11.94 -26.17 -8.42
N PRO A 286 13.07 -26.69 -7.87
CA PRO A 286 14.32 -25.93 -7.78
C PRO A 286 14.91 -25.51 -9.12
N LYS A 287 14.43 -26.11 -10.24
CA LYS A 287 14.87 -25.78 -11.59
C LYS A 287 14.02 -24.67 -12.23
N GLN A 288 12.84 -24.42 -11.68
CA GLN A 288 11.95 -23.38 -12.19
C GLN A 288 12.30 -22.04 -11.56
N LEU A 289 12.89 -21.14 -12.32
CA LEU A 289 13.08 -19.77 -11.89
C LEU A 289 11.72 -19.06 -11.78
N GLY A 290 11.35 -18.65 -10.57
CA GLY A 290 10.12 -17.93 -10.35
C GLY A 290 9.76 -17.77 -8.87
N PHE A 291 8.72 -16.97 -8.63
CA PHE A 291 8.20 -16.70 -7.30
C PHE A 291 6.72 -16.32 -7.35
N TYR A 292 6.05 -16.50 -6.23
CA TYR A 292 4.70 -15.97 -6.04
C TYR A 292 4.79 -14.53 -5.55
N LEU A 293 4.23 -13.61 -6.33
CA LEU A 293 4.00 -12.23 -5.90
C LEU A 293 2.62 -12.15 -5.29
N ILE A 294 2.54 -11.82 -4.00
CA ILE A 294 1.31 -11.73 -3.23
C ILE A 294 1.17 -10.31 -2.72
N MET A 295 0.02 -9.67 -2.97
CA MET A 295 -0.29 -8.33 -2.49
C MET A 295 -1.55 -8.34 -1.63
N VAL A 296 -1.47 -7.72 -0.46
CA VAL A 296 -2.61 -7.49 0.44
C VAL A 296 -2.67 -6.01 0.73
N MET A 297 -3.74 -5.36 0.31
CA MET A 297 -3.92 -3.92 0.46
C MET A 297 -5.05 -3.65 1.44
N GLY A 298 -4.81 -2.78 2.40
CA GLY A 298 -5.80 -2.37 3.40
C GLY A 298 -5.93 -0.86 3.46
N SER A 299 -7.16 -0.36 3.55
CA SER A 299 -7.42 1.07 3.77
C SER A 299 -8.68 1.31 4.58
N GLU A 300 -8.71 2.44 5.31
CA GLU A 300 -9.89 2.98 5.98
C GLU A 300 -10.30 4.30 5.32
N GLN A 301 -11.59 4.41 5.02
CA GLN A 301 -12.14 5.51 4.22
C GLN A 301 -13.55 5.87 4.74
N ALA A 302 -13.66 6.85 5.61
CA ALA A 302 -14.96 7.24 6.19
C ALA A 302 -16.01 7.65 5.14
N GLY A 303 -15.58 8.13 3.98
CA GLY A 303 -16.48 8.46 2.85
C GLY A 303 -17.25 7.27 2.25
N LEU A 304 -16.93 6.04 2.64
CA LEU A 304 -17.61 4.82 2.19
C LEU A 304 -18.76 4.38 3.11
N THR A 305 -19.07 5.17 4.15
CA THR A 305 -20.13 4.85 5.14
C THR A 305 -21.45 5.52 4.80
N GLY A 306 -22.54 5.02 5.40
CA GLY A 306 -23.90 5.54 5.18
C GLY A 306 -24.51 5.14 3.82
N ALA A 307 -25.75 5.58 3.57
CA ALA A 307 -26.53 5.17 2.39
C ALA A 307 -25.86 5.56 1.06
N LYS A 308 -25.35 6.79 0.96
CA LYS A 308 -24.59 7.25 -0.22
C LYS A 308 -23.23 6.54 -0.33
N GLY A 309 -22.56 6.35 0.79
CA GLY A 309 -21.25 5.69 0.86
C GLY A 309 -21.30 4.23 0.42
N SER A 310 -22.40 3.49 0.67
CA SER A 310 -22.55 2.10 0.26
C SER A 310 -22.56 1.92 -1.28
N ILE A 311 -23.17 2.86 -2.01
CA ILE A 311 -23.16 2.85 -3.49
C ILE A 311 -21.76 3.15 -4.02
N VAL A 312 -21.13 4.18 -3.45
CA VAL A 312 -19.74 4.56 -3.81
C VAL A 312 -18.78 3.40 -3.51
N ARG A 313 -18.94 2.73 -2.35
CA ARG A 313 -18.13 1.59 -1.94
C ARG A 313 -18.14 0.47 -2.98
N ARG A 314 -19.32 0.06 -3.45
CA ARG A 314 -19.41 -1.04 -4.43
C ARG A 314 -18.60 -0.73 -5.70
N THR A 315 -18.72 0.49 -6.21
CA THR A 315 -17.98 0.94 -7.40
C THR A 315 -16.47 1.07 -7.11
N ALA A 316 -16.11 1.65 -5.96
CA ALA A 316 -14.71 1.83 -5.56
C ALA A 316 -14.01 0.48 -5.38
N VAL A 317 -14.61 -0.46 -4.66
CA VAL A 317 -14.04 -1.81 -4.46
C VAL A 317 -13.88 -2.53 -5.78
N GLY A 318 -14.90 -2.52 -6.65
CA GLY A 318 -14.83 -3.17 -7.96
C GLY A 318 -13.70 -2.62 -8.83
N ARG A 319 -13.54 -1.29 -8.88
CA ARG A 319 -12.43 -0.64 -9.60
C ARG A 319 -11.08 -0.98 -8.98
N SER A 320 -10.98 -1.01 -7.65
CA SER A 320 -9.74 -1.33 -6.97
C SER A 320 -9.29 -2.77 -7.23
N VAL A 321 -10.23 -3.74 -7.25
CA VAL A 321 -9.95 -5.14 -7.64
C VAL A 321 -9.42 -5.21 -9.08
N SER A 322 -10.09 -4.53 -10.03
CA SER A 322 -9.66 -4.50 -11.43
C SER A 322 -8.30 -3.82 -11.61
N ASN A 323 -8.05 -2.72 -10.90
CA ASN A 323 -6.77 -2.02 -10.93
C ASN A 323 -5.63 -2.88 -10.36
N LEU A 324 -5.89 -3.62 -9.28
CA LEU A 324 -4.90 -4.54 -8.70
C LEU A 324 -4.57 -5.67 -9.70
N GLN A 325 -5.58 -6.22 -10.39
CA GLN A 325 -5.36 -7.24 -11.41
C GLN A 325 -4.54 -6.71 -12.59
N ALA A 326 -4.87 -5.53 -13.08
CA ALA A 326 -4.10 -4.86 -14.15
C ALA A 326 -2.66 -4.55 -13.70
N GLY A 327 -2.49 -4.12 -12.45
CA GLY A 327 -1.18 -3.87 -11.83
C GLY A 327 -0.32 -5.14 -11.79
N LEU A 328 -0.86 -6.26 -11.26
CA LEU A 328 -0.16 -7.54 -11.22
C LEU A 328 0.21 -8.03 -12.62
N THR A 329 -0.68 -7.88 -13.60
CA THR A 329 -0.40 -8.22 -15.00
C THR A 329 0.76 -7.39 -15.54
N THR A 330 0.76 -6.08 -15.28
CA THR A 330 1.82 -5.17 -15.75
C THR A 330 3.16 -5.51 -15.10
N ILE A 331 3.17 -5.74 -13.78
CA ILE A 331 4.38 -6.13 -13.03
C ILE A 331 4.95 -7.42 -13.62
N LYS A 332 4.13 -8.47 -13.72
CA LYS A 332 4.53 -9.75 -14.29
C LYS A 332 5.16 -9.59 -15.67
N ASN A 333 4.44 -8.94 -16.57
CA ASN A 333 4.92 -8.77 -17.96
C ASN A 333 6.23 -7.98 -18.01
N THR A 334 6.39 -6.95 -17.17
CA THR A 334 7.63 -6.15 -17.11
C THR A 334 8.81 -6.98 -16.62
N LEU A 335 8.61 -7.77 -15.57
CA LEU A 335 9.69 -8.60 -15.00
C LEU A 335 10.09 -9.75 -15.90
N GLU A 336 9.13 -10.32 -16.62
CA GLU A 336 9.36 -11.45 -17.55
C GLU A 336 9.92 -11.01 -18.91
N ALA A 337 9.65 -9.77 -19.36
CA ALA A 337 10.18 -9.24 -20.63
C ALA A 337 11.71 -9.03 -20.62
N GLY A 338 12.32 -8.95 -19.45
CA GLY A 338 13.78 -8.78 -19.28
C GLY A 338 14.54 -10.12 -19.14
N ARG A 339 13.99 -11.23 -19.68
CA ARG A 339 14.65 -12.56 -19.70
C ARG A 339 15.72 -12.64 -20.79
#